data_e54840f6b9bd3d09c73ee56482792030
#
_entry.id   e54840f6b9bd3d09c73ee56482792030
#
_cell.length_a   1.000
_cell.length_b   1.000
_cell.length_c   1.000
_cell.angle_alpha   90.00
_cell.angle_beta   90.00
_cell.angle_gamma   90.00
#
_symmetry.space_group_name_H-M   'P 1'
#
loop_
_entity.id
_entity.type
_entity.pdbx_description
1 polymer ?
#
loop_
_entity_poly.entity_id
_entity_poly.type
_entity_poly.pdbx_seq_one_letter_code
_entity_poly.pdbx_strand_id
1 'polypeptide(L)'
;MGLGAKRVRQGEVIREFYLQWGMTTLFISDLHLDPERPAITELFGRFVEEEARGAEALYILGDLFEAWVGDDDPSEAGAFVAARLSALSASGVPVHFIRGNRDFLLGDAYARRAGMRVLPDPTVVMLHGRPTLLMHGDTLCTGDVAYQAFRAQTREPAWQAQFLSQPLAARLAFAQQARAASQAHQSGLKGQGTMETITDVAPEAVSATLARFGIDTWIHGHTHRPAVHELMVEGRDCRRVVLGDWYEQGSVLRVDADGMALAAL
;
A
#
# COMPACT_ATOMS: atom_id res chain seq x y z
N MET A 1 18.47 -15.31 56.37
CA MET A 1 17.30 -15.09 55.46
C MET A 1 17.82 -14.69 54.12
N GLY A 2 17.88 -15.62 53.17
CA GLY A 2 18.43 -15.41 51.82
C GLY A 2 17.30 -15.05 50.87
N LEU A 3 17.37 -13.86 50.27
CA LEU A 3 16.52 -13.44 49.18
C LEU A 3 17.04 -14.10 47.90
N GLY A 4 16.37 -15.18 47.46
CA GLY A 4 16.62 -15.80 46.18
C GLY A 4 16.11 -14.93 45.04
N ALA A 5 17.00 -14.32 44.29
CA ALA A 5 16.67 -13.68 43.03
C ALA A 5 16.27 -14.74 42.01
N LYS A 6 15.01 -14.78 41.61
CA LYS A 6 14.53 -15.61 40.48
C LYS A 6 15.20 -15.10 39.18
N ARG A 7 16.09 -15.91 38.61
CA ARG A 7 16.58 -15.71 37.26
C ARG A 7 15.42 -15.99 36.29
N VAL A 8 14.81 -14.93 35.75
CA VAL A 8 13.89 -15.03 34.61
C VAL A 8 14.72 -15.47 33.42
N ARG A 9 14.36 -16.58 32.78
CA ARG A 9 15.06 -17.07 31.60
C ARG A 9 14.73 -16.17 30.43
N GLN A 10 15.75 -15.77 29.69
CA GLN A 10 15.65 -14.86 28.53
C GLN A 10 14.59 -15.32 27.52
N GLY A 11 14.34 -16.63 27.41
CA GLY A 11 13.29 -17.22 26.57
C GLY A 11 11.85 -17.00 27.07
N GLU A 12 11.63 -16.77 28.38
CA GLU A 12 10.30 -16.50 28.95
C GLU A 12 9.89 -15.05 28.70
N VAL A 13 10.84 -14.11 28.78
CA VAL A 13 10.61 -12.68 28.49
C VAL A 13 10.26 -12.49 27.00
N ILE A 14 10.96 -13.20 26.11
CA ILE A 14 10.68 -13.18 24.68
C ILE A 14 9.29 -13.78 24.41
N ARG A 15 8.93 -14.89 25.07
CA ARG A 15 7.63 -15.52 24.88
C ARG A 15 6.47 -14.70 25.45
N GLU A 16 6.64 -14.00 26.56
CA GLU A 16 5.65 -13.06 27.09
C GLU A 16 5.52 -11.80 26.22
N PHE A 17 6.62 -11.31 25.62
CA PHE A 17 6.60 -10.19 24.67
C PHE A 17 5.81 -10.54 23.40
N TYR A 18 5.99 -11.76 22.86
CA TYR A 18 5.20 -12.26 21.71
C TYR A 18 3.76 -12.63 22.05
N LEU A 19 3.43 -12.92 23.32
CA LEU A 19 2.06 -13.19 23.78
C LEU A 19 1.28 -11.89 24.06
N GLN A 20 1.95 -10.77 24.24
CA GLN A 20 1.33 -9.46 24.50
C GLN A 20 1.05 -8.67 23.22
N TRP A 21 1.77 -8.98 22.13
CA TRP A 21 1.52 -8.49 20.76
C TRP A 21 1.06 -9.70 19.95
N GLY A 22 -0.24 -10.00 19.99
CA GLY A 22 -0.82 -10.99 19.10
C GLY A 22 -0.32 -10.74 17.68
N MET A 23 -0.08 -11.80 16.87
CA MET A 23 0.50 -11.70 15.54
C MET A 23 -0.30 -10.69 14.71
N THR A 24 0.23 -9.49 14.55
CA THR A 24 -0.44 -8.37 13.88
C THR A 24 0.05 -8.26 12.44
N THR A 25 -0.87 -8.28 11.50
CA THR A 25 -0.58 -7.97 10.09
C THR A 25 -0.77 -6.48 9.85
N LEU A 26 0.21 -5.84 9.21
CA LEU A 26 0.21 -4.39 8.95
C LEU A 26 -0.08 -4.10 7.48
N PHE A 27 -0.89 -3.06 7.24
CA PHE A 27 -1.24 -2.57 5.91
C PHE A 27 -0.97 -1.07 5.83
N ILE A 28 -0.26 -0.67 4.79
CA ILE A 28 0.01 0.73 4.43
C ILE A 28 -0.20 0.92 2.92
N SER A 29 -0.45 2.14 2.50
CA SER A 29 -0.53 2.54 1.08
C SER A 29 -0.29 4.03 0.91
N ASP A 30 -0.17 4.48 -0.32
CA ASP A 30 -0.18 5.91 -0.68
C ASP A 30 0.88 6.73 0.08
N LEU A 31 2.09 6.17 0.18
CA LEU A 31 3.22 6.83 0.84
C LEU A 31 3.77 7.96 -0.02
N HIS A 32 3.74 7.78 -1.33
CA HIS A 32 4.21 8.76 -2.31
C HIS A 32 5.61 9.29 -2.00
N LEU A 33 6.54 8.39 -1.63
CA LEU A 33 7.90 8.77 -1.25
C LEU A 33 8.58 9.53 -2.40
N ASP A 34 9.13 10.68 -2.05
CA ASP A 34 9.68 11.65 -2.98
C ASP A 34 10.88 12.35 -2.34
N PRO A 35 11.96 12.64 -3.06
CA PRO A 35 13.09 13.40 -2.55
C PRO A 35 12.73 14.78 -1.96
N GLU A 36 11.64 15.39 -2.43
CA GLU A 36 11.14 16.66 -1.90
C GLU A 36 10.48 16.54 -0.51
N ARG A 37 10.23 15.29 -0.05
CA ARG A 37 9.59 15.01 1.25
C ARG A 37 10.42 14.04 2.11
N PRO A 38 11.65 14.42 2.49
CA PRO A 38 12.56 13.55 3.23
C PRO A 38 12.00 13.12 4.60
N ALA A 39 11.22 13.97 5.25
CA ALA A 39 10.60 13.68 6.55
C ALA A 39 9.66 12.45 6.50
N ILE A 40 8.93 12.27 5.40
CA ILE A 40 8.07 11.09 5.21
C ILE A 40 8.90 9.84 4.94
N THR A 41 9.99 9.96 4.19
CA THR A 41 10.94 8.86 3.98
C THR A 41 11.59 8.41 5.30
N GLU A 42 11.94 9.35 6.17
CA GLU A 42 12.44 9.05 7.52
C GLU A 42 11.38 8.43 8.42
N LEU A 43 10.13 8.94 8.37
CA LEU A 43 9.00 8.37 9.10
C LEU A 43 8.76 6.90 8.69
N PHE A 44 8.79 6.61 7.38
CA PHE A 44 8.72 5.26 6.87
C PHE A 44 9.86 4.38 7.41
N GLY A 45 11.09 4.91 7.44
CA GLY A 45 12.24 4.21 8.01
C GLY A 45 12.02 3.84 9.47
N ARG A 46 11.55 4.78 10.30
CA ARG A 46 11.23 4.51 11.72
C ARG A 46 10.10 3.49 11.87
N PHE A 47 9.02 3.63 11.12
CA PHE A 47 7.91 2.66 11.11
C PHE A 47 8.40 1.23 10.83
N VAL A 48 9.26 1.07 9.81
CA VAL A 48 9.82 -0.25 9.46
C VAL A 48 10.70 -0.81 10.58
N GLU A 49 11.49 0.05 11.25
CA GLU A 49 12.42 -0.38 12.29
C GLU A 49 11.76 -0.63 13.65
N GLU A 50 10.78 0.18 14.01
CA GLU A 50 10.19 0.20 15.36
C GLU A 50 8.93 -0.65 15.45
N GLU A 51 8.07 -0.63 14.41
CA GLU A 51 6.79 -1.30 14.44
C GLU A 51 6.75 -2.56 13.56
N ALA A 52 7.13 -2.44 12.29
CA ALA A 52 6.96 -3.55 11.35
C ALA A 52 7.82 -4.78 11.70
N ARG A 53 8.92 -4.63 12.45
CA ARG A 53 9.75 -5.76 12.90
C ARG A 53 9.03 -6.75 13.82
N GLY A 54 7.98 -6.31 14.49
CA GLY A 54 7.15 -7.16 15.35
C GLY A 54 5.95 -7.78 14.66
N ALA A 55 5.74 -7.44 13.38
CA ALA A 55 4.55 -7.85 12.64
C ALA A 55 4.64 -9.30 12.13
N GLU A 56 3.46 -9.91 11.89
CA GLU A 56 3.34 -11.17 11.16
C GLU A 56 3.66 -11.00 9.68
N ALA A 57 3.23 -9.89 9.09
CA ALA A 57 3.51 -9.50 7.70
C ALA A 57 3.29 -8.00 7.51
N LEU A 58 3.94 -7.42 6.50
CA LEU A 58 3.68 -6.08 6.00
C LEU A 58 3.13 -6.15 4.59
N TYR A 59 1.97 -5.53 4.36
CA TYR A 59 1.37 -5.34 3.04
C TYR A 59 1.41 -3.87 2.65
N ILE A 60 1.95 -3.58 1.46
CA ILE A 60 2.00 -2.24 0.87
C ILE A 60 1.06 -2.25 -0.34
N LEU A 61 -0.06 -1.54 -0.26
CA LEU A 61 -1.12 -1.59 -1.26
C LEU A 61 -1.00 -0.49 -2.32
N GLY A 62 0.21 -0.29 -2.82
CA GLY A 62 0.51 0.61 -3.93
C GLY A 62 0.87 2.03 -3.52
N ASP A 63 1.33 2.78 -4.53
CA ASP A 63 1.76 4.17 -4.40
C ASP A 63 2.80 4.37 -3.27
N LEU A 64 3.76 3.43 -3.20
CA LEU A 64 4.92 3.53 -2.32
C LEU A 64 5.81 4.71 -2.71
N PHE A 65 5.97 4.94 -4.01
CA PHE A 65 6.72 6.07 -4.58
C PHE A 65 5.78 7.04 -5.30
N GLU A 66 6.14 8.32 -5.31
CA GLU A 66 5.40 9.34 -6.07
C GLU A 66 5.46 9.09 -7.58
N ALA A 67 6.55 8.54 -8.07
CA ALA A 67 6.71 8.04 -9.43
C ALA A 67 7.75 6.92 -9.47
N TRP A 68 7.50 5.88 -10.25
CA TRP A 68 8.47 4.82 -10.54
C TRP A 68 8.55 4.62 -12.05
N VAL A 69 9.72 4.86 -12.62
CA VAL A 69 9.92 4.85 -14.07
C VAL A 69 10.72 3.64 -14.58
N GLY A 70 11.05 2.71 -13.68
CA GLY A 70 11.77 1.47 -13.99
C GLY A 70 12.79 1.11 -12.90
N ASP A 71 13.16 -0.16 -12.82
CA ASP A 71 14.05 -0.70 -11.77
C ASP A 71 15.52 -0.26 -11.91
N ASP A 72 15.87 0.36 -13.02
CA ASP A 72 17.16 0.96 -13.33
C ASP A 72 17.28 2.43 -12.87
N ASP A 73 16.22 3.00 -12.28
CA ASP A 73 16.27 4.34 -11.69
C ASP A 73 17.18 4.32 -10.44
N PRO A 74 18.26 5.15 -10.43
CA PRO A 74 19.19 5.23 -9.30
C PRO A 74 18.70 6.09 -8.14
N SER A 75 17.37 6.22 -7.96
CA SER A 75 16.77 7.08 -6.96
C SER A 75 17.27 6.74 -5.54
N GLU A 76 17.66 7.77 -4.78
CA GLU A 76 18.09 7.62 -3.38
C GLU A 76 16.96 7.09 -2.49
N ALA A 77 15.74 7.57 -2.69
CA ALA A 77 14.56 7.07 -1.98
C ALA A 77 14.34 5.58 -2.28
N GLY A 78 14.46 5.17 -3.55
CA GLY A 78 14.38 3.76 -3.94
C GLY A 78 15.46 2.89 -3.27
N ALA A 79 16.68 3.38 -3.18
CA ALA A 79 17.78 2.67 -2.51
C ALA A 79 17.54 2.56 -0.99
N PHE A 80 17.10 3.64 -0.35
CA PHE A 80 16.77 3.67 1.08
C PHE A 80 15.65 2.67 1.42
N VAL A 81 14.54 2.72 0.70
CA VAL A 81 13.39 1.83 0.90
C VAL A 81 13.80 0.37 0.70
N ALA A 82 14.54 0.07 -0.36
CA ALA A 82 15.00 -1.28 -0.61
C ALA A 82 15.87 -1.83 0.53
N ALA A 83 16.77 -1.03 1.09
CA ALA A 83 17.60 -1.43 2.22
C ALA A 83 16.75 -1.73 3.48
N ARG A 84 15.77 -0.88 3.79
CA ARG A 84 14.89 -1.04 4.96
C ARG A 84 14.00 -2.28 4.85
N LEU A 85 13.34 -2.47 3.71
CA LEU A 85 12.45 -3.60 3.48
C LEU A 85 13.22 -4.92 3.36
N SER A 86 14.40 -4.91 2.74
CA SER A 86 15.27 -6.09 2.69
C SER A 86 15.72 -6.53 4.09
N ALA A 87 16.08 -5.58 4.97
CA ALA A 87 16.42 -5.87 6.35
C ALA A 87 15.22 -6.41 7.14
N LEU A 88 14.01 -5.87 6.91
CA LEU A 88 12.79 -6.38 7.51
C LEU A 88 12.49 -7.81 7.05
N SER A 89 12.54 -8.06 5.74
CA SER A 89 12.34 -9.40 5.18
C SER A 89 13.37 -10.41 5.70
N ALA A 90 14.64 -10.01 5.81
CA ALA A 90 15.70 -10.83 6.37
C ALA A 90 15.53 -11.13 7.87
N SER A 91 14.81 -10.29 8.61
CA SER A 91 14.44 -10.55 10.01
C SER A 91 13.30 -11.57 10.18
N GLY A 92 12.70 -12.03 9.07
CA GLY A 92 11.64 -13.05 9.06
C GLY A 92 10.23 -12.48 8.86
N VAL A 93 10.06 -11.16 8.67
CA VAL A 93 8.77 -10.56 8.38
C VAL A 93 8.54 -10.50 6.87
N PRO A 94 7.59 -11.25 6.31
CA PRO A 94 7.29 -11.19 4.88
C PRO A 94 6.74 -9.83 4.48
N VAL A 95 7.24 -9.29 3.38
CA VAL A 95 6.79 -8.02 2.80
C VAL A 95 6.11 -8.29 1.47
N HIS A 96 4.87 -7.85 1.35
CA HIS A 96 4.03 -7.98 0.17
C HIS A 96 3.73 -6.62 -0.43
N PHE A 97 3.74 -6.54 -1.76
CA PHE A 97 3.50 -5.31 -2.47
C PHE A 97 2.47 -5.51 -3.59
N ILE A 98 1.46 -4.66 -3.64
CA ILE A 98 0.55 -4.49 -4.78
C ILE A 98 0.93 -3.19 -5.47
N ARG A 99 1.01 -3.19 -6.80
CA ARG A 99 1.35 -1.98 -7.57
C ARG A 99 0.20 -0.98 -7.55
N GLY A 100 0.53 0.29 -7.30
CA GLY A 100 -0.38 1.41 -7.44
C GLY A 100 -0.36 2.06 -8.82
N ASN A 101 -0.95 3.23 -8.92
CA ASN A 101 -0.97 3.99 -10.16
C ASN A 101 0.29 4.84 -10.36
N ARG A 102 1.08 5.07 -9.32
CA ARG A 102 2.35 5.81 -9.38
C ARG A 102 3.56 4.91 -9.63
N ASP A 103 3.48 3.67 -9.19
CA ASP A 103 4.59 2.72 -9.18
C ASP A 103 4.29 1.39 -9.91
N PHE A 104 3.41 1.44 -10.88
CA PHE A 104 3.00 0.26 -11.66
C PHE A 104 4.14 -0.36 -12.50
N LEU A 105 5.20 0.37 -12.76
CA LEU A 105 6.40 -0.10 -13.44
C LEU A 105 7.44 -0.72 -12.48
N LEU A 106 7.14 -0.79 -11.18
CA LEU A 106 7.99 -1.49 -10.22
C LEU A 106 8.03 -2.97 -10.60
N GLY A 107 9.23 -3.40 -10.96
CA GLY A 107 9.47 -4.73 -11.51
C GLY A 107 10.10 -5.70 -10.50
N ASP A 108 10.37 -6.89 -11.01
CA ASP A 108 10.91 -7.99 -10.19
C ASP A 108 12.35 -7.74 -9.72
N ALA A 109 13.12 -6.92 -10.44
CA ALA A 109 14.50 -6.63 -10.05
C ALA A 109 14.53 -5.78 -8.77
N TYR A 110 13.68 -4.75 -8.71
CA TYR A 110 13.54 -3.95 -7.50
C TYR A 110 12.90 -4.75 -6.37
N ALA A 111 11.83 -5.50 -6.64
CA ALA A 111 11.16 -6.31 -5.64
C ALA A 111 12.12 -7.30 -4.96
N ARG A 112 12.96 -7.99 -5.72
CA ARG A 112 14.01 -8.88 -5.17
C ARG A 112 15.03 -8.10 -4.33
N ARG A 113 15.49 -6.93 -4.79
CA ARG A 113 16.41 -6.07 -4.04
C ARG A 113 15.83 -5.62 -2.69
N ALA A 114 14.55 -5.32 -2.68
CA ALA A 114 13.82 -4.90 -1.48
C ALA A 114 13.31 -6.06 -0.61
N GLY A 115 13.50 -7.32 -1.02
CA GLY A 115 12.98 -8.47 -0.29
C GLY A 115 11.46 -8.56 -0.29
N MET A 116 10.79 -7.94 -1.28
CA MET A 116 9.34 -7.91 -1.41
C MET A 116 8.84 -8.98 -2.36
N ARG A 117 7.62 -9.47 -2.11
CA ARG A 117 6.84 -10.26 -3.06
C ARG A 117 5.76 -9.39 -3.69
N VAL A 118 5.82 -9.22 -5.01
CA VAL A 118 4.75 -8.53 -5.75
C VAL A 118 3.54 -9.47 -5.89
N LEU A 119 2.39 -8.96 -5.50
CA LEU A 119 1.10 -9.65 -5.60
C LEU A 119 0.30 -9.13 -6.80
N PRO A 120 -0.58 -9.95 -7.39
CA PRO A 120 -1.58 -9.46 -8.33
C PRO A 120 -2.51 -8.43 -7.69
N ASP A 121 -3.06 -7.54 -8.49
CA ASP A 121 -4.13 -6.61 -8.12
C ASP A 121 -5.40 -6.96 -8.94
N PRO A 122 -6.48 -7.41 -8.31
CA PRO A 122 -6.67 -7.71 -6.88
C PRO A 122 -6.09 -9.07 -6.45
N THR A 123 -5.93 -9.25 -5.12
CA THR A 123 -5.51 -10.52 -4.51
C THR A 123 -6.35 -10.84 -3.28
N VAL A 124 -6.58 -12.13 -3.01
CA VAL A 124 -7.26 -12.60 -1.79
C VAL A 124 -6.23 -13.24 -0.87
N VAL A 125 -6.25 -12.81 0.39
CA VAL A 125 -5.41 -13.38 1.45
C VAL A 125 -6.27 -13.88 2.60
N MET A 126 -5.72 -14.77 3.41
CA MET A 126 -6.35 -15.20 4.66
C MET A 126 -5.77 -14.40 5.82
N LEU A 127 -6.60 -13.60 6.48
CA LEU A 127 -6.23 -12.84 7.68
C LEU A 127 -6.99 -13.44 8.87
N HIS A 128 -6.26 -14.02 9.81
CA HIS A 128 -6.84 -14.66 11.01
C HIS A 128 -8.06 -15.56 10.69
N GLY A 129 -7.94 -16.38 9.63
CA GLY A 129 -8.99 -17.30 9.21
C GLY A 129 -10.12 -16.68 8.38
N ARG A 130 -10.05 -15.38 8.04
CA ARG A 130 -11.06 -14.68 7.21
C ARG A 130 -10.48 -14.34 5.83
N PRO A 131 -11.15 -14.70 4.74
CA PRO A 131 -10.74 -14.28 3.41
C PRO A 131 -10.93 -12.77 3.26
N THR A 132 -9.87 -12.07 2.86
CA THR A 132 -9.84 -10.62 2.70
C THR A 132 -9.33 -10.26 1.32
N LEU A 133 -10.06 -9.41 0.61
CA LEU A 133 -9.66 -8.88 -0.68
C LEU A 133 -8.72 -7.69 -0.48
N LEU A 134 -7.58 -7.73 -1.14
CA LEU A 134 -6.61 -6.63 -1.18
C LEU A 134 -6.50 -6.10 -2.60
N MET A 135 -6.45 -4.79 -2.74
CA MET A 135 -6.17 -4.12 -4.00
C MET A 135 -5.67 -2.70 -3.76
N HIS A 136 -5.10 -2.07 -4.79
CA HIS A 136 -4.79 -0.65 -4.69
C HIS A 136 -6.06 0.20 -4.63
N GLY A 137 -7.01 0.00 -5.54
CA GLY A 137 -8.32 0.66 -5.51
C GLY A 137 -8.62 1.54 -6.72
N ASP A 138 -7.64 1.91 -7.49
CA ASP A 138 -7.72 2.82 -8.64
C ASP A 138 -8.71 2.36 -9.75
N THR A 139 -8.89 1.05 -9.91
CA THR A 139 -9.84 0.47 -10.88
C THR A 139 -11.30 0.76 -10.56
N LEU A 140 -11.60 1.18 -9.34
CA LEU A 140 -12.96 1.39 -8.86
C LEU A 140 -13.43 2.84 -8.96
N CYS A 141 -12.49 3.77 -9.27
CA CYS A 141 -12.80 5.15 -9.58
C CYS A 141 -13.29 5.26 -11.04
N THR A 142 -14.39 4.57 -11.36
CA THR A 142 -14.91 4.45 -12.73
C THR A 142 -15.47 5.75 -13.28
N GLY A 143 -15.75 6.73 -12.42
CA GLY A 143 -16.13 8.08 -12.80
C GLY A 143 -15.02 8.89 -13.45
N ASP A 144 -13.74 8.56 -13.17
CA ASP A 144 -12.59 9.20 -13.83
C ASP A 144 -12.24 8.48 -15.14
N VAL A 145 -13.06 8.72 -16.16
CA VAL A 145 -12.92 8.09 -17.49
C VAL A 145 -11.56 8.36 -18.10
N ALA A 146 -11.02 9.57 -17.92
CA ALA A 146 -9.72 9.95 -18.47
C ALA A 146 -8.59 9.13 -17.80
N TYR A 147 -8.62 8.99 -16.49
CA TYR A 147 -7.68 8.14 -15.76
C TYR A 147 -7.81 6.66 -16.16
N GLN A 148 -9.04 6.13 -16.26
CA GLN A 148 -9.25 4.73 -16.64
C GLN A 148 -8.71 4.42 -18.05
N ALA A 149 -8.86 5.34 -18.99
CA ALA A 149 -8.29 5.21 -20.32
C ALA A 149 -6.74 5.22 -20.29
N PHE A 150 -6.14 6.15 -19.55
CA PHE A 150 -4.69 6.18 -19.34
C PHE A 150 -4.19 4.90 -18.67
N ARG A 151 -4.88 4.43 -17.63
CA ARG A 151 -4.58 3.18 -16.94
C ARG A 151 -4.59 1.99 -17.92
N ALA A 152 -5.66 1.85 -18.69
CA ALA A 152 -5.79 0.74 -19.65
C ALA A 152 -4.60 0.73 -20.63
N GLN A 153 -4.22 1.89 -21.18
CA GLN A 153 -3.08 2.02 -22.07
C GLN A 153 -1.75 1.65 -21.41
N THR A 154 -1.48 2.20 -20.23
CA THR A 154 -0.17 2.05 -19.56
C THR A 154 0.03 0.69 -18.89
N ARG A 155 -1.04 -0.10 -18.72
CA ARG A 155 -0.96 -1.48 -18.22
C ARG A 155 -0.76 -2.51 -19.33
N GLU A 156 -0.84 -2.11 -20.61
CA GLU A 156 -0.53 -2.99 -21.73
C GLU A 156 0.94 -3.42 -21.73
N PRO A 157 1.26 -4.72 -21.78
CA PRO A 157 2.65 -5.19 -21.74
C PRO A 157 3.53 -4.60 -22.85
N ALA A 158 2.96 -4.41 -24.04
CA ALA A 158 3.66 -3.82 -25.18
C ALA A 158 4.04 -2.35 -24.89
N TRP A 159 3.13 -1.57 -24.31
CA TRP A 159 3.40 -0.20 -23.89
C TRP A 159 4.52 -0.14 -22.84
N GLN A 160 4.44 -0.99 -21.82
CA GLN A 160 5.44 -1.04 -20.75
C GLN A 160 6.84 -1.41 -21.30
N ALA A 161 6.92 -2.41 -22.17
CA ALA A 161 8.19 -2.80 -22.80
C ALA A 161 8.78 -1.67 -23.65
N GLN A 162 7.94 -0.98 -24.44
CA GLN A 162 8.38 0.16 -25.22
C GLN A 162 8.81 1.35 -24.34
N PHE A 163 8.08 1.64 -23.27
CA PHE A 163 8.41 2.70 -22.33
C PHE A 163 9.73 2.43 -21.63
N LEU A 164 9.91 1.23 -21.07
CA LEU A 164 11.14 0.84 -20.36
C LEU A 164 12.37 0.74 -21.26
N SER A 165 12.20 0.59 -22.58
CA SER A 165 13.32 0.64 -23.54
C SER A 165 13.85 2.05 -23.80
N GLN A 166 13.14 3.10 -23.37
CA GLN A 166 13.57 4.48 -23.55
C GLN A 166 14.67 4.86 -22.55
N PRO A 167 15.52 5.85 -22.87
CA PRO A 167 16.47 6.41 -21.92
C PRO A 167 15.76 6.91 -20.65
N LEU A 168 16.42 6.74 -19.50
CA LEU A 168 15.87 7.15 -18.20
C LEU A 168 15.38 8.61 -18.18
N ALA A 169 16.13 9.54 -18.78
CA ALA A 169 15.76 10.94 -18.84
C ALA A 169 14.41 11.17 -19.57
N ALA A 170 14.13 10.41 -20.63
CA ALA A 170 12.86 10.50 -21.35
C ALA A 170 11.71 9.94 -20.49
N ARG A 171 11.94 8.86 -19.76
CA ARG A 171 10.94 8.28 -18.86
C ARG A 171 10.63 9.19 -17.67
N LEU A 172 11.64 9.84 -17.10
CA LEU A 172 11.46 10.85 -16.05
C LEU A 172 10.67 12.07 -16.55
N ALA A 173 11.00 12.57 -17.73
CA ALA A 173 10.26 13.67 -18.34
C ALA A 173 8.78 13.32 -18.59
N PHE A 174 8.50 12.11 -19.06
CA PHE A 174 7.13 11.62 -19.23
C PHE A 174 6.39 11.56 -17.89
N ALA A 175 7.01 11.02 -16.82
CA ALA A 175 6.40 10.95 -15.51
C ALA A 175 6.06 12.33 -14.95
N GLN A 176 6.95 13.32 -15.13
CA GLN A 176 6.70 14.71 -14.74
C GLN A 176 5.51 15.33 -15.52
N GLN A 177 5.43 15.07 -16.82
CA GLN A 177 4.30 15.56 -17.64
C GLN A 177 2.98 14.90 -17.23
N ALA A 178 2.98 13.58 -16.99
CA ALA A 178 1.80 12.86 -16.54
C ALA A 178 1.31 13.35 -15.18
N ARG A 179 2.26 13.64 -14.25
CA ARG A 179 1.96 14.22 -12.93
C ARG A 179 1.33 15.62 -13.07
N ALA A 180 1.92 16.49 -13.89
CA ALA A 180 1.38 17.84 -14.13
C ALA A 180 -0.02 17.79 -14.75
N ALA A 181 -0.25 16.88 -15.69
CA ALA A 181 -1.57 16.68 -16.29
C ALA A 181 -2.61 16.19 -15.27
N SER A 182 -2.23 15.24 -14.40
CA SER A 182 -3.08 14.76 -13.31
C SER A 182 -3.44 15.87 -12.31
N GLN A 183 -2.48 16.69 -11.90
CA GLN A 183 -2.73 17.84 -11.02
C GLN A 183 -3.64 18.90 -11.67
N ALA A 184 -3.45 19.19 -12.93
CA ALA A 184 -4.31 20.10 -13.69
C ALA A 184 -5.74 19.56 -13.79
N HIS A 185 -5.90 18.26 -14.06
CA HIS A 185 -7.20 17.59 -14.09
C HIS A 185 -7.92 17.69 -12.75
N GLN A 186 -7.25 17.31 -11.66
CA GLN A 186 -7.80 17.39 -10.29
C GLN A 186 -8.18 18.84 -9.91
N SER A 187 -7.36 19.81 -10.27
CA SER A 187 -7.66 21.24 -10.02
C SER A 187 -8.90 21.69 -10.80
N GLY A 188 -9.06 21.21 -12.03
CA GLY A 188 -10.27 21.45 -12.84
C GLY A 188 -11.52 20.86 -12.19
N LEU A 189 -11.45 19.60 -11.72
CA LEU A 189 -12.56 18.94 -11.02
C LEU A 189 -12.91 19.64 -9.71
N LYS A 190 -11.90 20.10 -8.94
CA LYS A 190 -12.10 20.88 -7.72
C LYS A 190 -12.83 22.19 -8.00
N GLY A 191 -12.44 22.90 -9.07
CA GLY A 191 -13.11 24.13 -9.50
C GLY A 191 -14.57 23.92 -9.91
N GLN A 192 -14.94 22.71 -10.36
CA GLN A 192 -16.31 22.33 -10.71
C GLN A 192 -17.09 21.73 -9.55
N GLY A 193 -16.47 21.50 -8.38
CA GLY A 193 -17.10 20.85 -7.22
C GLY A 193 -17.40 19.35 -7.41
N THR A 194 -16.78 18.71 -8.39
CA THR A 194 -17.02 17.30 -8.77
C THR A 194 -15.87 16.37 -8.37
N MET A 195 -14.77 16.92 -7.87
CA MET A 195 -13.56 16.16 -7.55
C MET A 195 -13.84 14.98 -6.62
N GLU A 196 -14.57 15.23 -5.52
CA GLU A 196 -14.83 14.20 -4.51
C GLU A 196 -15.63 13.02 -5.04
N THR A 197 -16.56 13.27 -5.97
CA THR A 197 -17.40 12.22 -6.56
C THR A 197 -16.66 11.44 -7.65
N ILE A 198 -15.83 12.11 -8.46
CA ILE A 198 -15.17 11.51 -9.62
C ILE A 198 -13.93 10.71 -9.18
N THR A 199 -13.20 11.18 -8.17
CA THR A 199 -11.98 10.54 -7.68
C THR A 199 -12.22 9.52 -6.57
N ASP A 200 -13.47 9.32 -6.12
CA ASP A 200 -13.81 8.25 -5.20
C ASP A 200 -14.24 6.98 -5.95
N VAL A 201 -14.27 5.87 -5.22
CA VAL A 201 -14.75 4.59 -5.75
C VAL A 201 -16.26 4.67 -6.03
N ALA A 202 -16.67 4.20 -7.21
CA ALA A 202 -18.09 4.14 -7.56
C ALA A 202 -18.79 3.04 -6.74
N PRO A 203 -19.93 3.31 -6.08
CA PRO A 203 -20.63 2.33 -5.24
C PRO A 203 -20.99 1.05 -6.00
N GLU A 204 -21.33 1.16 -7.27
CA GLU A 204 -21.67 0.03 -8.14
C GLU A 204 -20.44 -0.85 -8.40
N ALA A 205 -19.27 -0.24 -8.63
CA ALA A 205 -18.01 -0.96 -8.81
C ALA A 205 -17.57 -1.69 -7.53
N VAL A 206 -17.79 -1.07 -6.37
CA VAL A 206 -17.58 -1.69 -5.06
C VAL A 206 -18.46 -2.93 -4.90
N SER A 207 -19.77 -2.78 -5.09
CA SER A 207 -20.74 -3.86 -4.94
C SER A 207 -20.45 -5.02 -5.92
N ALA A 208 -20.19 -4.70 -7.19
CA ALA A 208 -19.85 -5.68 -8.19
C ALA A 208 -18.56 -6.45 -7.87
N THR A 209 -17.55 -5.75 -7.31
CA THR A 209 -16.28 -6.38 -6.92
C THR A 209 -16.49 -7.34 -5.75
N LEU A 210 -17.18 -6.93 -4.69
CA LEU A 210 -17.46 -7.79 -3.54
C LEU A 210 -18.30 -9.03 -3.95
N ALA A 211 -19.32 -8.82 -4.79
CA ALA A 211 -20.14 -9.92 -5.32
C ALA A 211 -19.29 -10.90 -6.16
N ARG A 212 -18.43 -10.38 -7.04
CA ARG A 212 -17.56 -11.20 -7.91
C ARG A 212 -16.63 -12.12 -7.12
N PHE A 213 -16.02 -11.62 -6.05
CA PHE A 213 -15.09 -12.39 -5.24
C PHE A 213 -15.78 -13.21 -4.14
N GLY A 214 -17.03 -12.91 -3.81
CA GLY A 214 -17.77 -13.56 -2.74
C GLY A 214 -17.18 -13.33 -1.35
N ILE A 215 -16.48 -12.20 -1.14
CA ILE A 215 -15.72 -11.86 0.06
C ILE A 215 -16.40 -10.70 0.77
N ASP A 216 -16.39 -10.75 2.11
CA ASP A 216 -17.08 -9.77 2.95
C ASP A 216 -16.15 -8.68 3.49
N THR A 217 -14.84 -8.87 3.40
CA THR A 217 -13.84 -7.89 3.88
C THR A 217 -12.90 -7.48 2.77
N TRP A 218 -12.70 -6.17 2.64
CA TRP A 218 -11.86 -5.59 1.60
C TRP A 218 -11.04 -4.43 2.13
N ILE A 219 -9.73 -4.39 1.80
CA ILE A 219 -8.77 -3.35 2.18
C ILE A 219 -8.17 -2.76 0.90
N HIS A 220 -8.17 -1.43 0.79
CA HIS A 220 -7.57 -0.73 -0.34
C HIS A 220 -7.05 0.67 0.06
N GLY A 221 -6.26 1.29 -0.82
CA GLY A 221 -5.75 2.66 -0.75
C GLY A 221 -6.37 3.60 -1.77
N HIS A 222 -5.53 4.34 -2.45
CA HIS A 222 -5.78 5.20 -3.63
C HIS A 222 -6.59 6.47 -3.39
N THR A 223 -7.69 6.40 -2.65
CA THR A 223 -8.61 7.55 -2.53
C THR A 223 -8.17 8.55 -1.46
N HIS A 224 -7.19 8.19 -0.61
CA HIS A 224 -6.68 9.02 0.49
C HIS A 224 -7.78 9.47 1.49
N ARG A 225 -8.80 8.62 1.69
CA ARG A 225 -9.95 8.90 2.57
C ARG A 225 -10.07 7.81 3.63
N PRO A 226 -9.17 7.78 4.62
CA PRO A 226 -9.09 6.70 5.59
C PRO A 226 -10.41 6.54 6.34
N ALA A 227 -11.03 5.37 6.21
CA ALA A 227 -12.30 5.06 6.85
C ALA A 227 -12.58 3.55 6.85
N VAL A 228 -13.44 3.13 7.76
CA VAL A 228 -14.07 1.81 7.75
C VAL A 228 -15.53 1.99 7.39
N HIS A 229 -15.95 1.36 6.29
CA HIS A 229 -17.32 1.39 5.81
C HIS A 229 -17.98 0.03 6.01
N GLU A 230 -19.11 0.03 6.70
CA GLU A 230 -20.00 -1.13 6.75
C GLU A 230 -21.02 -1.02 5.61
N LEU A 231 -21.12 -2.07 4.81
CA LEU A 231 -21.91 -2.12 3.57
C LEU A 231 -22.79 -3.36 3.57
N MET A 232 -23.96 -3.26 2.93
CA MET A 232 -24.80 -4.43 2.61
C MET A 232 -24.69 -4.75 1.12
N VAL A 233 -24.17 -5.92 0.78
CA VAL A 233 -24.04 -6.37 -0.61
C VAL A 233 -24.71 -7.74 -0.77
N GLU A 234 -25.73 -7.81 -1.59
CA GLU A 234 -26.52 -9.04 -1.83
C GLU A 234 -27.01 -9.71 -0.52
N GLY A 235 -27.42 -8.92 0.46
CA GLY A 235 -27.91 -9.41 1.76
C GLY A 235 -26.81 -9.89 2.72
N ARG A 236 -25.53 -9.61 2.43
CA ARG A 236 -24.38 -9.92 3.29
C ARG A 236 -23.81 -8.65 3.87
N ASP A 237 -23.48 -8.67 5.17
CA ASP A 237 -22.71 -7.61 5.81
C ASP A 237 -21.28 -7.65 5.29
N CYS A 238 -20.82 -6.55 4.69
CA CYS A 238 -19.49 -6.41 4.12
C CYS A 238 -18.78 -5.21 4.74
N ARG A 239 -17.45 -5.31 4.84
CA ARG A 239 -16.58 -4.25 5.37
C ARG A 239 -15.56 -3.82 4.34
N ARG A 240 -15.54 -2.51 4.03
CA ARG A 240 -14.51 -1.87 3.20
C ARG A 240 -13.64 -0.98 4.10
N VAL A 241 -12.35 -1.24 4.10
CA VAL A 241 -11.36 -0.44 4.81
C VAL A 241 -10.54 0.34 3.79
N VAL A 242 -10.52 1.65 3.91
CA VAL A 242 -9.72 2.55 3.09
C VAL A 242 -8.51 2.99 3.90
N LEU A 243 -7.31 2.79 3.37
CA LEU A 243 -6.07 3.25 3.99
C LEU A 243 -5.87 4.74 3.75
N GLY A 244 -5.17 5.40 4.69
CA GLY A 244 -4.79 6.80 4.54
C GLY A 244 -3.46 6.96 3.80
N ASP A 245 -3.25 8.16 3.27
CA ASP A 245 -1.98 8.58 2.68
C ASP A 245 -0.95 9.01 3.74
N TRP A 246 0.29 9.27 3.25
CA TRP A 246 1.41 9.70 4.08
C TRP A 246 1.89 11.12 3.71
N TYR A 247 0.99 12.02 3.30
CA TYR A 247 1.40 13.38 2.91
C TYR A 247 1.88 14.23 4.08
N GLU A 248 1.21 14.15 5.22
CA GLU A 248 1.54 14.94 6.42
C GLU A 248 1.98 14.05 7.58
N GLN A 249 1.39 12.87 7.69
CA GLN A 249 1.63 11.87 8.74
C GLN A 249 1.48 10.48 8.15
N GLY A 250 2.00 9.46 8.84
CA GLY A 250 1.80 8.08 8.42
C GLY A 250 0.39 7.59 8.75
N SER A 251 -0.05 6.58 8.02
CA SER A 251 -1.31 5.86 8.26
C SER A 251 -1.07 4.37 8.19
N VAL A 252 -1.54 3.62 9.18
CA VAL A 252 -1.39 2.16 9.25
C VAL A 252 -2.69 1.50 9.70
N LEU A 253 -3.05 0.41 9.02
CA LEU A 253 -4.07 -0.51 9.48
C LEU A 253 -3.40 -1.71 10.13
N ARG A 254 -3.75 -1.98 11.37
CA ARG A 254 -3.34 -3.15 12.16
C ARG A 254 -4.46 -4.16 12.16
N VAL A 255 -4.16 -5.39 11.80
CA VAL A 255 -5.14 -6.49 11.79
C VAL A 255 -4.58 -7.63 12.63
N ASP A 256 -5.33 -8.03 13.63
CA ASP A 256 -5.02 -9.14 14.53
C ASP A 256 -6.26 -10.02 14.78
N ALA A 257 -6.17 -10.95 15.73
CA ALA A 257 -7.27 -11.85 16.09
C ALA A 257 -8.47 -11.11 16.70
N ASP A 258 -8.23 -9.93 17.29
CA ASP A 258 -9.27 -9.15 17.99
C ASP A 258 -9.99 -8.20 17.02
N GLY A 259 -9.36 -7.85 15.87
CA GLY A 259 -10.00 -7.03 14.86
C GLY A 259 -9.07 -6.20 13.98
N MET A 260 -9.58 -5.03 13.56
CA MET A 260 -8.91 -4.10 12.66
C MET A 260 -8.88 -2.70 13.30
N ALA A 261 -7.70 -2.09 13.37
CA ALA A 261 -7.50 -0.75 13.91
C ALA A 261 -6.74 0.11 12.89
N LEU A 262 -7.42 1.10 12.32
CA LEU A 262 -6.83 2.11 11.44
C LEU A 262 -6.43 3.33 12.27
N ALA A 263 -5.17 3.75 12.18
CA ALA A 263 -4.62 4.84 12.97
C ALA A 263 -3.57 5.65 12.20
N ALA A 264 -3.38 6.90 12.60
CA ALA A 264 -2.20 7.69 12.22
C ALA A 264 -0.97 7.23 13.02
N LEU A 265 0.22 7.49 12.47
CA LEU A 265 1.51 7.26 13.10
C LEU A 265 2.04 8.52 13.78
#